data_119703dacda5032fa96fbb5b674e6177
#
_entry.id   119703dacda5032fa96fbb5b674e6177
#
_cell.length_a   1.000
_cell.length_b   1.000
_cell.length_c   1.000
_cell.angle_alpha   90.00
_cell.angle_beta   90.00
_cell.angle_gamma   90.00
#
_symmetry.space_group_name_H-M   'P 1'
#
loop_
_entity.id
_entity.type
_entity.pdbx_description
1 polymer ?
#
loop_
_entity_poly.entity_id
_entity_poly.type
_entity_poly.pdbx_seq_one_letter_code
_entity_poly.pdbx_strand_id
1 'polypeptide(L)'
;MKQYNKTNWKDRIVQFPNRYKDQDNNIITLTQDPGEVAQDGTLVEAEKMNNIENGIEESFKNRDFGYSTTLLVANWTKNSSTGYYEYDIINEDITAQTIVDGMLDIENQAKLNIAYTLSYTGGFKVITTELPNEDIDITFKYSLLNSDDENLVARGTINVSAIDTKNINKIYGIKRSLTTSSSAWERIKDAVGLVANAQVGTTPVRNDFDEIYPWSDIISYNYDITAKQITAYYGDPTFKFDGSNGDVFTKIPEFYWKRYRDENYEYILISKNKLAGYIKSEEFSVGRYTMSGSESRVYSRSGYAPFTNKTITNFRSYARSLGAGFGQMDWHYFILQMLYLVEYADYNSQSKLGLGYTNGSHTAPINSGGCDVLGMKSGSKDGTDNTSMIYRGIEDIFGNIWQFVDGINIKDRKAYICYDSNKYAVDTFSGSYKALGYANATANGYASKLGYDSANPMVALATESTGSSDTNMCDYYYQNDGNRIALVGGAWYNASGAGLWCWNFGSASSVMWTTIGARLLRNQ
;
A
#
# COMPACT_ATOMS: atom_id res chain seq x y z
N MET A 1 17.61 19.61 -31.59
CA MET A 1 16.68 20.22 -30.60
C MET A 1 16.83 21.73 -30.59
N LYS A 2 15.75 22.56 -30.56
CA LYS A 2 15.92 24.01 -30.37
C LYS A 2 16.19 24.25 -28.89
N GLN A 3 17.42 24.66 -28.60
CA GLN A 3 17.81 25.03 -27.23
C GLN A 3 17.04 26.28 -26.83
N TYR A 4 16.44 26.28 -25.65
CA TYR A 4 15.83 27.48 -25.08
C TYR A 4 16.92 28.41 -24.57
N ASN A 5 16.93 29.64 -25.06
CA ASN A 5 17.86 30.67 -24.61
C ASN A 5 17.09 31.69 -23.77
N LYS A 6 17.32 31.68 -22.46
CA LYS A 6 16.66 32.63 -21.56
C LYS A 6 17.15 34.06 -21.73
N THR A 7 16.26 35.00 -21.49
CA THR A 7 16.57 36.41 -21.46
C THR A 7 16.87 36.87 -20.03
N ASN A 8 17.98 37.53 -19.83
CA ASN A 8 18.27 38.20 -18.55
C ASN A 8 17.67 39.61 -18.56
N TRP A 9 16.61 39.77 -17.83
CA TRP A 9 15.93 41.03 -17.64
C TRP A 9 16.71 41.92 -16.68
N LYS A 10 16.73 43.24 -17.00
CA LYS A 10 17.34 44.28 -16.16
C LYS A 10 16.36 45.41 -15.99
N ASP A 11 16.25 45.91 -14.77
CA ASP A 11 15.46 47.09 -14.52
C ASP A 11 16.10 48.31 -15.18
N ARG A 12 15.25 49.16 -15.74
CA ARG A 12 15.71 50.43 -16.30
C ARG A 12 16.08 51.37 -15.15
N ILE A 13 17.36 51.70 -15.05
CA ILE A 13 17.84 52.68 -14.09
C ILE A 13 17.75 54.06 -14.74
N VAL A 14 16.94 54.95 -14.17
CA VAL A 14 16.80 56.34 -14.60
C VAL A 14 17.15 57.25 -13.42
N GLN A 15 18.05 58.16 -13.62
CA GLN A 15 18.49 59.08 -12.55
C GLN A 15 17.32 59.92 -12.00
N PHE A 16 16.35 60.28 -12.86
CA PHE A 16 15.17 61.05 -12.49
C PHE A 16 13.93 60.43 -13.14
N PRO A 17 13.30 59.41 -12.58
CA PRO A 17 12.24 58.62 -13.22
C PRO A 17 10.98 59.43 -13.58
N ASN A 18 10.70 60.54 -12.86
CA ASN A 18 9.51 61.38 -13.07
C ASN A 18 9.84 62.70 -13.77
N ARG A 19 11.06 62.86 -14.34
CA ARG A 19 11.46 64.06 -15.04
C ARG A 19 11.36 63.88 -16.54
N TYR A 20 10.67 64.80 -17.20
CA TYR A 20 10.43 64.82 -18.63
C TYR A 20 10.86 66.18 -19.16
N LYS A 21 11.02 66.34 -20.48
CA LYS A 21 11.20 67.59 -21.15
C LYS A 21 9.96 67.87 -21.98
N ASP A 22 9.49 69.11 -21.92
CA ASP A 22 8.46 69.61 -22.84
C ASP A 22 9.02 69.87 -24.23
N GLN A 23 8.17 70.41 -25.13
CA GLN A 23 8.54 70.71 -26.50
C GLN A 23 9.62 71.82 -26.61
N ASP A 24 9.74 72.62 -25.55
CA ASP A 24 10.71 73.77 -25.49
C ASP A 24 11.97 73.33 -24.69
N ASN A 25 12.17 72.09 -24.42
CA ASN A 25 13.27 71.52 -23.62
C ASN A 25 13.27 71.86 -22.11
N ASN A 26 12.17 72.45 -21.59
CA ASN A 26 12.06 72.64 -20.13
C ASN A 26 11.87 71.35 -19.40
N ILE A 27 12.43 71.23 -18.19
CA ILE A 27 12.29 70.04 -17.36
C ILE A 27 10.98 70.15 -16.60
N ILE A 28 10.11 69.13 -16.80
CA ILE A 28 8.85 68.94 -16.06
C ILE A 28 9.02 67.74 -15.14
N THR A 29 8.60 67.88 -13.89
CA THR A 29 8.48 66.74 -12.95
C THR A 29 7.00 66.41 -12.84
N LEU A 30 6.64 65.19 -13.26
CA LEU A 30 5.28 64.67 -13.12
C LEU A 30 5.18 63.88 -11.84
N THR A 31 4.16 64.15 -11.04
CA THR A 31 3.78 63.33 -9.90
C THR A 31 2.64 62.41 -10.35
N GLN A 32 2.77 61.16 -10.11
CA GLN A 32 1.70 60.21 -10.40
C GLN A 32 0.54 60.46 -9.43
N ASP A 33 -0.64 60.77 -10.00
CA ASP A 33 -1.89 60.86 -9.24
C ASP A 33 -2.80 59.73 -9.74
N PRO A 34 -2.78 58.55 -9.05
CA PRO A 34 -3.55 57.40 -9.48
C PRO A 34 -5.05 57.50 -9.21
N GLY A 35 -5.52 58.58 -8.55
CA GLY A 35 -6.89 58.67 -8.07
C GLY A 35 -7.18 57.65 -6.96
N GLU A 36 -8.44 57.21 -6.86
CA GLU A 36 -8.79 56.12 -5.96
C GLU A 36 -8.37 54.78 -6.59
N VAL A 37 -7.37 54.13 -6.01
CA VAL A 37 -6.90 52.80 -6.44
C VAL A 37 -7.59 51.76 -5.58
N ALA A 38 -8.52 51.02 -6.17
CA ALA A 38 -9.21 49.93 -5.46
C ALA A 38 -8.30 48.71 -5.21
N GLN A 39 -7.28 48.51 -6.02
CA GLN A 39 -6.26 47.47 -5.86
C GLN A 39 -5.00 47.85 -6.64
N ASP A 40 -3.85 47.87 -5.96
CA ASP A 40 -2.55 48.07 -6.61
C ASP A 40 -2.19 46.88 -7.51
N GLY A 41 -1.78 47.14 -8.72
CA GLY A 41 -1.22 46.14 -9.62
C GLY A 41 0.14 45.64 -9.12
N THR A 42 0.47 44.40 -9.42
CA THR A 42 1.81 43.86 -9.14
C THR A 42 2.84 44.49 -10.09
N LEU A 43 3.88 45.15 -9.55
CA LEU A 43 4.98 45.66 -10.34
C LEU A 43 5.71 44.51 -11.07
N VAL A 44 5.95 44.70 -12.36
CA VAL A 44 6.77 43.80 -13.18
C VAL A 44 8.23 44.25 -13.06
N GLU A 45 8.97 43.60 -12.20
CA GLU A 45 10.39 43.86 -11.94
C GLU A 45 11.25 42.80 -12.63
N ALA A 46 12.52 43.14 -12.93
CA ALA A 46 13.46 42.24 -13.56
C ALA A 46 13.61 40.92 -12.76
N GLU A 47 13.59 40.99 -11.44
CA GLU A 47 13.64 39.79 -10.57
C GLU A 47 12.48 38.82 -10.84
N LYS A 48 11.24 39.33 -10.92
CA LYS A 48 10.06 38.51 -11.19
C LYS A 48 10.09 37.91 -12.60
N MET A 49 10.54 38.67 -13.57
CA MET A 49 10.70 38.20 -14.95
C MET A 49 11.80 37.12 -15.04
N ASN A 50 12.93 37.32 -14.35
CA ASN A 50 13.99 36.33 -14.30
C ASN A 50 13.54 35.05 -13.62
N ASN A 51 12.68 35.11 -12.58
CA ASN A 51 12.09 33.94 -11.95
C ASN A 51 11.15 33.15 -12.89
N ILE A 52 10.37 33.86 -13.72
CA ILE A 52 9.54 33.25 -14.77
C ILE A 52 10.43 32.57 -15.82
N GLU A 53 11.47 33.26 -16.29
CA GLU A 53 12.43 32.70 -17.27
C GLU A 53 13.15 31.46 -16.69
N ASN A 54 13.53 31.48 -15.41
CA ASN A 54 14.10 30.31 -14.73
C ASN A 54 13.12 29.14 -14.70
N GLY A 55 11.84 29.40 -14.34
CA GLY A 55 10.80 28.37 -14.34
C GLY A 55 10.53 27.78 -15.73
N ILE A 56 10.58 28.63 -16.78
CA ILE A 56 10.48 28.16 -18.16
C ILE A 56 11.71 27.33 -18.54
N GLU A 57 12.92 27.76 -18.21
CA GLU A 57 14.15 27.00 -18.46
C GLU A 57 14.13 25.65 -17.77
N GLU A 58 13.73 25.59 -16.48
CA GLU A 58 13.57 24.34 -15.73
C GLU A 58 12.52 23.41 -16.36
N SER A 59 11.41 23.96 -16.84
CA SER A 59 10.38 23.20 -17.55
C SER A 59 10.90 22.57 -18.84
N PHE A 60 11.85 23.20 -19.52
CA PHE A 60 12.51 22.62 -20.70
C PHE A 60 13.57 21.58 -20.33
N LYS A 61 14.22 21.71 -19.17
CA LYS A 61 15.22 20.75 -18.68
C LYS A 61 14.60 19.41 -18.26
N ASN A 62 13.34 19.42 -17.78
CA ASN A 62 12.62 18.26 -17.26
C ASN A 62 11.58 17.71 -18.24
N ARG A 63 11.77 17.88 -19.55
CA ARG A 63 10.84 17.39 -20.56
C ARG A 63 11.09 15.92 -20.87
N ASP A 64 9.99 15.14 -20.87
CA ASP A 64 9.98 13.79 -21.43
C ASP A 64 10.00 13.89 -22.96
N PHE A 65 10.93 13.21 -23.57
CA PHE A 65 11.07 13.08 -25.03
C PHE A 65 10.63 11.71 -25.49
N GLY A 66 10.02 11.62 -26.67
CA GLY A 66 9.66 10.37 -27.30
C GLY A 66 10.60 10.05 -28.48
N TYR A 67 11.05 8.82 -28.57
CA TYR A 67 11.81 8.29 -29.68
C TYR A 67 11.22 6.95 -30.11
N SER A 68 10.70 6.86 -31.34
CA SER A 68 10.12 5.63 -31.89
C SER A 68 11.07 5.00 -32.89
N THR A 69 11.22 3.69 -32.81
CA THR A 69 12.08 2.90 -33.70
C THR A 69 11.59 1.47 -33.79
N THR A 70 12.11 0.72 -34.77
CA THR A 70 11.92 -0.72 -34.89
C THR A 70 13.19 -1.44 -34.42
N LEU A 71 13.07 -2.34 -33.46
CA LEU A 71 14.16 -3.19 -32.98
C LEU A 71 14.22 -4.42 -33.90
N LEU A 72 15.21 -4.44 -34.80
CA LEU A 72 15.41 -5.54 -35.76
C LEU A 72 16.03 -6.76 -35.07
N VAL A 73 15.44 -7.94 -35.25
CA VAL A 73 15.94 -9.20 -34.66
C VAL A 73 17.43 -9.42 -34.95
N ALA A 74 17.88 -9.08 -36.15
CA ALA A 74 19.25 -9.26 -36.58
C ALA A 74 20.32 -8.45 -35.82
N ASN A 75 19.88 -7.38 -35.09
CA ASN A 75 20.79 -6.45 -34.42
C ASN A 75 20.96 -6.76 -32.92
N TRP A 76 20.28 -7.77 -32.41
CA TRP A 76 20.46 -8.19 -31.02
C TRP A 76 21.76 -9.00 -30.86
N THR A 77 22.49 -8.69 -29.80
CA THR A 77 23.74 -9.41 -29.46
C THR A 77 23.60 -10.04 -28.07
N LYS A 78 24.07 -11.31 -27.96
CA LYS A 78 24.09 -11.99 -26.66
C LYS A 78 25.33 -11.59 -25.87
N ASN A 79 25.15 -11.02 -24.70
CA ASN A 79 26.23 -10.72 -23.77
C ASN A 79 26.68 -12.04 -23.09
N SER A 80 27.91 -12.45 -23.32
CA SER A 80 28.45 -13.71 -22.80
C SER A 80 28.64 -13.73 -21.28
N SER A 81 28.76 -12.57 -20.65
CA SER A 81 28.93 -12.44 -19.19
C SER A 81 27.63 -12.49 -18.43
N THR A 82 26.55 -11.90 -18.97
CA THR A 82 25.23 -11.82 -18.31
C THR A 82 24.25 -12.87 -18.82
N GLY A 83 24.48 -13.39 -20.04
CA GLY A 83 23.56 -14.28 -20.75
C GLY A 83 22.36 -13.58 -21.39
N TYR A 84 22.20 -12.27 -21.20
CA TYR A 84 21.10 -11.47 -21.74
C TYR A 84 21.38 -11.04 -23.19
N TYR A 85 20.31 -10.64 -23.89
CA TYR A 85 20.39 -10.05 -25.22
C TYR A 85 20.34 -8.53 -25.10
N GLU A 86 21.21 -7.85 -25.85
CA GLU A 86 21.38 -6.41 -25.85
C GLU A 86 21.13 -5.85 -27.25
N TYR A 87 20.36 -4.77 -27.34
CA TYR A 87 20.16 -3.98 -28.55
C TYR A 87 20.65 -2.56 -28.29
N ASP A 88 21.54 -2.08 -29.13
CA ASP A 88 22.20 -0.78 -28.98
C ASP A 88 21.48 0.29 -29.82
N ILE A 89 21.08 1.40 -29.19
CA ILE A 89 20.42 2.54 -29.83
C ILE A 89 21.28 3.78 -29.64
N ILE A 90 21.74 4.31 -30.77
CA ILE A 90 22.53 5.56 -30.78
C ILE A 90 21.58 6.77 -30.78
N ASN A 91 21.78 7.66 -29.83
CA ASN A 91 21.02 8.92 -29.72
C ASN A 91 21.90 9.96 -28.99
N GLU A 92 22.32 10.99 -29.70
CA GLU A 92 23.25 12.02 -29.20
C GLU A 92 22.70 12.83 -28.01
N ASP A 93 21.37 12.84 -27.82
CA ASP A 93 20.73 13.54 -26.70
C ASP A 93 20.84 12.75 -25.37
N ILE A 94 21.27 11.48 -25.40
CA ILE A 94 21.35 10.61 -24.24
C ILE A 94 22.70 10.77 -23.53
N THR A 95 22.64 10.89 -22.21
CA THR A 95 23.82 10.84 -21.32
C THR A 95 23.76 9.61 -20.44
N ALA A 96 24.83 9.29 -19.72
CA ALA A 96 24.85 8.16 -18.78
C ALA A 96 23.84 8.33 -17.60
N GLN A 97 23.32 9.53 -17.36
CA GLN A 97 22.33 9.86 -16.35
C GLN A 97 20.88 9.90 -16.90
N THR A 98 20.69 9.80 -18.21
CA THR A 98 19.36 9.82 -18.83
C THR A 98 18.58 8.57 -18.45
N ILE A 99 17.35 8.75 -17.96
CA ILE A 99 16.42 7.64 -17.73
C ILE A 99 15.63 7.39 -19.02
N VAL A 100 15.64 6.15 -19.49
CA VAL A 100 14.94 5.74 -20.71
C VAL A 100 13.95 4.63 -20.38
N ASP A 101 12.68 4.83 -20.69
CA ASP A 101 11.60 3.85 -20.55
C ASP A 101 11.10 3.41 -21.92
N GLY A 102 11.06 2.10 -22.16
CA GLY A 102 10.49 1.52 -23.37
C GLY A 102 8.98 1.32 -23.23
N MET A 103 8.21 1.87 -24.16
CA MET A 103 6.76 1.71 -24.23
C MET A 103 6.40 0.84 -25.42
N LEU A 104 5.89 -0.35 -25.15
CA LEU A 104 5.34 -1.26 -26.14
C LEU A 104 3.81 -1.11 -26.17
N ASP A 105 3.22 -1.17 -27.36
CA ASP A 105 1.78 -1.37 -27.48
C ASP A 105 1.37 -2.77 -27.01
N ILE A 106 0.07 -3.02 -26.89
CA ILE A 106 -0.47 -4.27 -26.34
C ILE A 106 -0.04 -5.48 -27.18
N GLU A 107 0.08 -5.32 -28.50
CA GLU A 107 0.45 -6.39 -29.41
C GLU A 107 1.94 -6.77 -29.25
N ASN A 108 2.81 -5.78 -29.12
CA ASN A 108 4.24 -5.96 -28.98
C ASN A 108 4.69 -6.31 -27.54
N GLN A 109 3.88 -6.03 -26.54
CA GLN A 109 4.13 -6.46 -25.14
C GLN A 109 4.23 -7.99 -24.98
N ALA A 110 3.53 -8.75 -25.81
CA ALA A 110 3.58 -10.20 -25.81
C ALA A 110 4.86 -10.75 -26.49
N LYS A 111 5.53 -9.93 -27.32
CA LYS A 111 6.64 -10.32 -28.20
C LYS A 111 8.02 -9.95 -27.63
N LEU A 112 8.07 -8.92 -26.79
CA LEU A 112 9.31 -8.43 -26.17
C LEU A 112 9.12 -8.14 -24.69
N ASN A 113 9.91 -8.80 -23.86
CA ASN A 113 9.99 -8.54 -22.44
C ASN A 113 11.29 -7.78 -22.12
N ILE A 114 11.21 -6.45 -22.08
CA ILE A 114 12.36 -5.60 -21.72
C ILE A 114 12.66 -5.81 -20.23
N ALA A 115 13.85 -6.31 -19.94
CA ALA A 115 14.33 -6.46 -18.58
C ALA A 115 14.69 -5.09 -17.98
N TYR A 116 15.47 -4.28 -18.72
CA TYR A 116 15.81 -2.90 -18.37
C TYR A 116 16.46 -2.19 -19.57
N THR A 117 16.63 -0.87 -19.46
CA THR A 117 17.44 -0.06 -20.36
C THR A 117 18.69 0.42 -19.64
N LEU A 118 19.79 0.59 -20.37
CA LEU A 118 21.06 1.06 -19.82
C LEU A 118 21.59 2.22 -20.66
N SER A 119 21.55 3.43 -20.11
CA SER A 119 22.01 4.63 -20.79
C SER A 119 23.52 4.81 -20.67
N TYR A 120 24.13 5.39 -21.72
CA TYR A 120 25.53 5.82 -21.77
C TYR A 120 25.61 7.12 -22.61
N THR A 121 26.72 7.81 -22.59
CA THR A 121 26.88 9.02 -23.38
C THR A 121 26.80 8.72 -24.87
N GLY A 122 25.79 9.24 -25.56
CA GLY A 122 25.54 9.04 -26.98
C GLY A 122 24.58 7.91 -27.32
N GLY A 123 23.90 7.29 -26.33
CA GLY A 123 22.92 6.23 -26.58
C GLY A 123 22.46 5.44 -25.38
N PHE A 124 21.73 4.38 -25.64
CA PHE A 124 21.29 3.44 -24.61
C PHE A 124 21.11 2.03 -25.16
N LYS A 125 21.20 1.06 -24.29
CA LYS A 125 20.92 -0.36 -24.61
C LYS A 125 19.57 -0.77 -24.11
N VAL A 126 18.84 -1.54 -24.90
CA VAL A 126 17.67 -2.30 -24.49
C VAL A 126 18.13 -3.71 -24.15
N ILE A 127 17.75 -4.20 -22.98
CA ILE A 127 18.21 -5.50 -22.49
C ILE A 127 17.01 -6.41 -22.23
N THR A 128 17.08 -7.64 -22.75
CA THR A 128 16.04 -8.66 -22.59
C THR A 128 16.65 -10.01 -22.23
N THR A 129 15.88 -10.86 -21.57
CA THR A 129 16.28 -12.22 -21.20
C THR A 129 16.16 -13.21 -22.35
N GLU A 130 15.30 -12.92 -23.34
CA GLU A 130 15.03 -13.78 -24.49
C GLU A 130 15.15 -13.00 -25.79
N LEU A 131 15.67 -13.64 -26.84
CA LEU A 131 15.76 -13.05 -28.17
C LEU A 131 14.33 -12.91 -28.75
N PRO A 132 13.90 -11.74 -29.21
CA PRO A 132 12.64 -11.60 -29.93
C PRO A 132 12.60 -12.46 -31.20
N ASN A 133 11.40 -12.95 -31.51
CA ASN A 133 11.21 -13.81 -32.69
C ASN A 133 10.96 -13.02 -33.98
N GLU A 134 10.65 -11.75 -33.88
CA GLU A 134 10.33 -10.84 -34.98
C GLU A 134 10.77 -9.41 -34.64
N ASP A 135 10.77 -8.53 -35.64
CA ASP A 135 11.09 -7.12 -35.47
C ASP A 135 9.97 -6.44 -34.65
N ILE A 136 10.37 -5.56 -33.72
CA ILE A 136 9.48 -4.95 -32.73
C ILE A 136 9.45 -3.45 -32.87
N ASP A 137 8.29 -2.87 -33.14
CA ASP A 137 8.08 -1.42 -33.06
C ASP A 137 7.93 -1.00 -31.62
N ILE A 138 8.71 0.00 -31.22
CA ILE A 138 8.73 0.49 -29.84
C ILE A 138 8.89 2.01 -29.78
N THR A 139 8.27 2.62 -28.80
CA THR A 139 8.49 4.02 -28.44
C THR A 139 9.19 4.10 -27.10
N PHE A 140 10.32 4.78 -27.06
CA PHE A 140 11.02 5.12 -25.82
C PHE A 140 10.64 6.51 -25.37
N LYS A 141 10.41 6.67 -24.07
CA LYS A 141 10.38 7.97 -23.40
C LYS A 141 11.68 8.12 -22.61
N TYR A 142 12.26 9.29 -22.66
CA TYR A 142 13.45 9.58 -21.87
C TYR A 142 13.40 10.98 -21.29
N SER A 143 13.93 11.13 -20.09
CA SER A 143 14.04 12.38 -19.37
C SER A 143 15.50 12.77 -19.26
N LEU A 144 15.84 13.95 -19.76
CA LEU A 144 17.20 14.49 -19.65
C LEU A 144 17.39 15.05 -18.24
N LEU A 145 18.25 14.42 -17.47
CA LEU A 145 18.70 14.96 -16.17
C LEU A 145 19.92 15.84 -16.42
N ASN A 146 19.84 17.12 -16.03
CA ASN A 146 20.99 18.02 -16.10
C ASN A 146 21.95 17.74 -14.92
N SER A 147 23.22 17.58 -15.25
CA SER A 147 24.31 17.29 -14.29
C SER A 147 24.63 18.45 -13.33
N ASP A 148 24.06 19.65 -13.57
CA ASP A 148 24.43 20.87 -12.85
C ASP A 148 23.51 21.20 -11.67
N ASP A 149 22.50 20.38 -11.38
CA ASP A 149 21.62 20.57 -10.24
C ASP A 149 22.13 19.75 -9.04
N GLU A 150 22.95 20.40 -8.20
CA GLU A 150 23.46 19.80 -6.94
C GLU A 150 22.33 19.31 -6.02
N ASN A 151 21.10 19.86 -6.16
CA ASN A 151 19.93 19.40 -5.41
C ASN A 151 19.32 18.11 -5.97
N LEU A 152 19.53 17.78 -7.24
CA LEU A 152 19.14 16.49 -7.82
C LEU A 152 20.11 15.38 -7.37
N VAL A 153 21.37 15.68 -7.17
CA VAL A 153 22.36 14.76 -6.56
C VAL A 153 21.99 14.48 -5.09
N ALA A 154 21.38 15.43 -4.39
CA ALA A 154 20.90 15.23 -3.01
C ALA A 154 19.56 14.45 -2.93
N ARG A 155 18.80 14.34 -4.03
CA ARG A 155 17.58 13.51 -4.09
C ARG A 155 17.82 12.04 -4.42
N GLY A 156 19.03 11.62 -4.37
CA GLY A 156 19.46 10.25 -4.49
C GLY A 156 20.31 10.08 -5.74
N THR A 157 21.59 9.88 -5.51
CA THR A 157 22.28 8.87 -6.27
C THR A 157 21.38 7.66 -6.17
N ILE A 158 20.53 7.43 -7.17
CA ILE A 158 20.07 6.09 -7.40
C ILE A 158 21.35 5.37 -7.72
N ASN A 159 21.95 4.76 -6.71
CA ASN A 159 22.96 3.78 -6.91
C ASN A 159 22.29 2.78 -7.85
N VAL A 160 22.72 2.69 -9.09
CA VAL A 160 22.23 1.69 -10.05
C VAL A 160 22.56 0.28 -9.52
N SER A 161 23.52 0.16 -8.57
CA SER A 161 23.69 -1.00 -7.71
C SER A 161 22.54 -1.23 -6.71
N ALA A 162 21.60 -0.27 -6.56
CA ALA A 162 20.44 -0.33 -5.68
C ALA A 162 19.11 -0.12 -6.38
N ILE A 163 19.04 -0.11 -7.71
CA ILE A 163 17.79 -0.53 -8.36
C ILE A 163 17.62 -1.96 -7.90
N ASP A 164 16.62 -2.16 -7.05
CA ASP A 164 16.27 -3.48 -6.56
C ASP A 164 15.78 -4.34 -7.74
N THR A 165 16.76 -4.81 -8.52
CA THR A 165 16.52 -5.74 -9.63
C THR A 165 15.91 -7.05 -9.13
N LYS A 166 15.94 -7.30 -7.81
CA LYS A 166 15.29 -8.45 -7.18
C LYS A 166 13.77 -8.41 -7.35
N ASN A 167 13.15 -7.22 -7.47
CA ASN A 167 11.69 -7.07 -7.52
C ASN A 167 11.14 -6.48 -8.84
N ILE A 168 11.98 -6.14 -9.81
CA ILE A 168 11.51 -5.67 -11.13
C ILE A 168 10.76 -6.83 -11.82
N ASN A 169 9.48 -6.59 -12.14
CA ASN A 169 8.58 -7.55 -12.79
C ASN A 169 8.35 -8.86 -12.04
N LYS A 170 8.71 -8.96 -10.76
CA LYS A 170 8.42 -10.14 -9.95
C LYS A 170 6.94 -10.27 -9.67
N ILE A 171 6.45 -11.51 -9.78
CA ILE A 171 5.07 -11.88 -9.46
C ILE A 171 5.12 -12.98 -8.40
N TYR A 172 4.76 -12.64 -7.20
CA TYR A 172 4.65 -13.61 -6.12
C TYR A 172 3.23 -14.15 -6.09
N GLY A 173 3.08 -15.44 -6.34
CA GLY A 173 1.77 -16.02 -6.51
C GLY A 173 1.56 -17.32 -5.75
N ILE A 174 0.30 -17.60 -5.49
CA ILE A 174 -0.19 -18.87 -4.95
C ILE A 174 -1.41 -19.33 -5.73
N LYS A 175 -1.64 -20.65 -5.74
CA LYS A 175 -2.86 -21.25 -6.26
C LYS A 175 -3.37 -22.33 -5.32
N ARG A 176 -4.67 -22.60 -5.35
CA ARG A 176 -5.32 -23.66 -4.59
C ARG A 176 -6.41 -24.31 -5.44
N SER A 177 -6.48 -25.64 -5.43
CA SER A 177 -7.62 -26.34 -6.05
C SER A 177 -8.92 -25.98 -5.33
N LEU A 178 -9.98 -25.74 -6.09
CA LEU A 178 -11.30 -25.43 -5.57
C LEU A 178 -11.97 -26.60 -4.85
N THR A 179 -11.45 -27.81 -5.04
CA THR A 179 -11.99 -29.06 -4.46
C THR A 179 -11.15 -29.62 -3.30
N THR A 180 -9.97 -29.06 -3.03
CA THR A 180 -9.12 -29.55 -1.94
C THR A 180 -9.68 -29.19 -0.56
N SER A 181 -9.54 -30.10 0.40
CA SER A 181 -9.81 -29.82 1.82
C SER A 181 -8.58 -29.37 2.61
N SER A 182 -7.37 -29.44 2.02
CA SER A 182 -6.16 -28.92 2.64
C SER A 182 -6.24 -27.43 2.86
N SER A 183 -5.66 -26.92 3.96
CA SER A 183 -5.48 -25.47 4.19
C SER A 183 -4.37 -24.89 3.35
N ALA A 184 -3.43 -25.70 2.87
CA ALA A 184 -2.25 -25.29 2.13
C ALA A 184 -2.57 -24.81 0.72
N TRP A 185 -1.78 -23.81 0.29
CA TRP A 185 -1.71 -23.32 -1.08
C TRP A 185 -0.38 -23.72 -1.73
N GLU A 186 -0.39 -23.91 -3.04
CA GLU A 186 0.81 -24.12 -3.83
C GLU A 186 1.41 -22.77 -4.26
N ARG A 187 2.71 -22.58 -4.02
CA ARG A 187 3.44 -21.39 -4.51
C ARG A 187 3.68 -21.51 -6.01
N ILE A 188 3.48 -20.40 -6.72
CA ILE A 188 3.66 -20.29 -8.17
C ILE A 188 4.47 -19.02 -8.51
N LYS A 189 4.93 -18.94 -9.76
CA LYS A 189 5.72 -17.81 -10.24
C LYS A 189 6.99 -17.61 -9.39
N ASP A 190 7.33 -16.37 -9.07
CA ASP A 190 8.51 -16.03 -8.28
C ASP A 190 8.41 -16.42 -6.80
N ALA A 191 7.26 -16.90 -6.35
CA ALA A 191 7.11 -17.43 -5.00
C ALA A 191 7.59 -18.90 -4.84
N VAL A 192 7.85 -19.61 -5.94
CA VAL A 192 8.33 -21.00 -5.90
C VAL A 192 9.67 -21.09 -5.17
N GLY A 193 9.77 -21.98 -4.19
CA GLY A 193 10.97 -22.20 -3.39
C GLY A 193 11.19 -21.21 -2.24
N LEU A 194 10.36 -20.17 -2.11
CA LEU A 194 10.44 -19.26 -0.98
C LEU A 194 9.93 -19.92 0.31
N VAL A 195 10.58 -19.55 1.40
CA VAL A 195 10.26 -20.03 2.75
C VAL A 195 9.75 -18.86 3.58
N ALA A 196 8.67 -19.07 4.34
CA ALA A 196 8.16 -18.14 5.32
C ALA A 196 7.94 -18.88 6.65
N ASN A 197 8.72 -18.52 7.66
CA ASN A 197 8.54 -19.00 9.03
C ASN A 197 8.24 -17.81 9.95
N ALA A 198 7.41 -18.06 10.94
CA ALA A 198 7.17 -17.10 12.01
C ALA A 198 8.08 -17.41 13.21
N GLN A 199 8.49 -16.35 13.90
CA GLN A 199 9.42 -16.42 15.01
C GLN A 199 8.68 -16.78 16.32
N VAL A 200 9.29 -17.62 17.14
CA VAL A 200 8.85 -17.84 18.51
C VAL A 200 9.91 -17.26 19.44
N GLY A 201 9.51 -16.31 20.26
CA GLY A 201 10.44 -15.54 21.09
C GLY A 201 11.45 -14.76 20.25
N THR A 202 12.70 -14.72 20.70
CA THR A 202 13.79 -13.98 20.04
C THR A 202 14.67 -14.84 19.13
N THR A 203 14.32 -16.11 18.92
CA THR A 203 15.11 -17.01 18.05
C THR A 203 14.86 -16.67 16.58
N PRO A 204 15.88 -16.20 15.85
CA PRO A 204 15.73 -15.86 14.45
C PRO A 204 15.32 -17.07 13.61
N VAL A 205 14.42 -16.85 12.66
CA VAL A 205 14.00 -17.84 11.66
C VAL A 205 14.14 -17.27 10.27
N ARG A 206 14.25 -18.15 9.28
CA ARG A 206 14.27 -17.74 7.86
C ARG A 206 12.86 -17.38 7.42
N ASN A 207 12.71 -16.16 6.92
CA ASN A 207 11.55 -15.72 6.17
C ASN A 207 12.04 -14.91 4.96
N ASP A 208 11.97 -15.50 3.78
CA ASP A 208 12.49 -14.88 2.56
C ASP A 208 11.71 -13.61 2.19
N PHE A 209 10.47 -13.49 2.64
CA PHE A 209 9.63 -12.31 2.41
C PHE A 209 10.07 -11.08 3.22
N ASP A 210 10.98 -11.21 4.18
CA ASP A 210 11.56 -10.07 4.88
C ASP A 210 12.38 -9.15 3.98
N GLU A 211 12.82 -9.67 2.84
CA GLU A 211 13.59 -8.92 1.83
C GLU A 211 12.82 -8.69 0.52
N ILE A 212 11.54 -9.05 0.47
CA ILE A 212 10.70 -9.00 -0.73
C ILE A 212 9.62 -7.93 -0.58
N TYR A 213 9.54 -7.01 -1.57
CA TYR A 213 8.44 -6.05 -1.65
C TYR A 213 7.10 -6.75 -1.97
N PRO A 214 5.96 -6.40 -1.34
CA PRO A 214 5.76 -5.29 -0.41
C PRO A 214 6.07 -5.60 1.05
N TRP A 215 6.35 -6.84 1.42
CA TRP A 215 6.55 -7.28 2.81
C TRP A 215 7.77 -6.63 3.48
N SER A 216 8.86 -6.41 2.74
CA SER A 216 10.07 -5.72 3.25
C SER A 216 9.82 -4.28 3.66
N ASP A 217 8.84 -3.62 3.04
CA ASP A 217 8.54 -2.21 3.23
C ASP A 217 7.39 -1.96 4.20
N ILE A 218 6.80 -3.06 4.75
CA ILE A 218 5.86 -2.96 5.87
C ILE A 218 6.65 -2.53 7.10
N ILE A 219 6.34 -1.35 7.64
CA ILE A 219 7.11 -0.76 8.74
C ILE A 219 6.22 -0.06 9.76
N SER A 220 6.51 -0.22 11.05
CA SER A 220 5.86 0.55 12.10
C SER A 220 6.48 1.95 12.23
N TYR A 221 5.66 2.91 12.63
CA TYR A 221 6.10 4.27 12.88
C TYR A 221 5.31 4.91 14.03
N ASN A 222 5.89 5.90 14.68
CA ASN A 222 5.19 6.77 15.61
C ASN A 222 4.52 7.91 14.85
N TYR A 223 3.29 8.24 15.22
CA TYR A 223 2.55 9.35 14.64
C TYR A 223 1.99 10.27 15.73
N ASP A 224 2.45 11.52 15.69
CA ASP A 224 1.86 12.57 16.54
C ASP A 224 0.56 13.07 15.90
N ILE A 225 -0.57 12.70 16.51
CA ILE A 225 -1.90 13.07 16.01
C ILE A 225 -2.13 14.58 16.09
N THR A 226 -1.55 15.26 17.07
CA THR A 226 -1.70 16.71 17.27
C THR A 226 -0.89 17.49 16.24
N ALA A 227 0.39 17.12 16.06
CA ALA A 227 1.28 17.73 15.07
C ALA A 227 1.01 17.21 13.64
N LYS A 228 0.24 16.12 13.50
CA LYS A 228 -0.11 15.47 12.23
C LYS A 228 1.11 15.02 11.42
N GLN A 229 2.12 14.48 12.10
CA GLN A 229 3.38 14.06 11.47
C GLN A 229 3.90 12.75 12.03
N ILE A 230 4.69 12.07 11.21
CA ILE A 230 5.50 10.93 11.64
C ILE A 230 6.68 11.47 12.45
N THR A 231 6.91 10.91 13.64
CA THR A 231 7.97 11.33 14.56
C THR A 231 9.16 10.39 14.57
N ALA A 232 8.96 9.10 14.27
CA ALA A 232 10.02 8.10 14.14
C ALA A 232 9.51 6.87 13.38
N TYR A 233 10.40 6.20 12.65
CA TYR A 233 10.16 4.86 12.12
C TYR A 233 10.78 3.80 13.03
N TYR A 234 10.27 2.56 12.97
CA TYR A 234 10.88 1.44 13.66
C TYR A 234 12.33 1.26 13.21
N GLY A 235 13.25 1.18 14.19
CA GLY A 235 14.70 1.19 13.97
C GLY A 235 15.35 2.53 14.30
N ASP A 236 14.59 3.63 14.32
CA ASP A 236 15.11 4.91 14.81
C ASP A 236 15.28 4.89 16.35
N PRO A 237 16.33 5.51 16.90
CA PRO A 237 16.55 5.53 18.36
C PRO A 237 15.40 6.17 19.15
N THR A 238 14.63 7.04 18.53
CA THR A 238 13.51 7.76 19.14
C THR A 238 12.19 7.02 19.02
N PHE A 239 12.13 5.92 18.27
CA PHE A 239 10.89 5.11 18.16
C PHE A 239 10.50 4.52 19.52
N LYS A 240 9.22 4.61 19.87
CA LYS A 240 8.66 4.10 21.12
C LYS A 240 7.35 3.35 20.88
N PHE A 241 7.22 2.17 21.49
CA PHE A 241 6.00 1.38 21.44
C PHE A 241 4.89 1.92 22.35
N ASP A 242 5.27 2.55 23.48
CA ASP A 242 4.36 2.99 24.56
C ASP A 242 3.57 4.27 24.26
N GLY A 243 3.79 4.86 23.11
CA GLY A 243 3.12 6.09 22.69
C GLY A 243 3.75 7.38 23.23
N SER A 244 4.89 7.32 23.94
CA SER A 244 5.59 8.51 24.44
C SER A 244 6.15 9.39 23.30
N ASN A 245 6.30 8.83 22.09
CA ASN A 245 6.67 9.56 20.86
C ASN A 245 5.57 9.54 19.77
N GLY A 246 4.31 9.36 20.17
CA GLY A 246 3.15 9.28 19.28
C GLY A 246 2.54 7.88 19.21
N ASP A 247 1.34 7.79 18.67
CA ASP A 247 0.64 6.51 18.49
C ASP A 247 1.36 5.63 17.47
N VAL A 248 1.30 4.31 17.64
CA VAL A 248 2.06 3.38 16.81
C VAL A 248 1.17 2.80 15.70
N PHE A 249 1.58 3.07 14.46
CA PHE A 249 0.92 2.54 13.27
C PHE A 249 1.89 1.66 12.48
N THR A 250 1.36 0.70 11.78
CA THR A 250 2.10 -0.11 10.80
C THR A 250 1.63 0.26 9.41
N LYS A 251 2.55 0.74 8.59
CA LYS A 251 2.34 1.13 7.20
C LYS A 251 2.40 -0.10 6.31
N ILE A 252 1.41 -0.25 5.44
CA ILE A 252 1.37 -1.19 4.33
C ILE A 252 1.63 -0.37 3.06
N PRO A 253 2.71 -0.61 2.31
CA PRO A 253 3.02 0.15 1.11
C PRO A 253 2.01 -0.13 -0.01
N GLU A 254 1.98 0.72 -1.02
CA GLU A 254 1.19 0.44 -2.22
C GLU A 254 1.75 -0.79 -2.96
N PHE A 255 0.89 -1.56 -3.58
CA PHE A 255 1.29 -2.68 -4.43
C PHE A 255 0.15 -3.05 -5.38
N TYR A 256 0.43 -3.96 -6.30
CA TYR A 256 -0.57 -4.44 -7.25
C TYR A 256 -0.85 -5.91 -7.00
N TRP A 257 -2.13 -6.28 -7.10
CA TRP A 257 -2.59 -7.62 -6.85
C TRP A 257 -3.64 -8.06 -7.86
N LYS A 258 -3.77 -9.37 -8.02
CA LYS A 258 -4.83 -10.00 -8.82
C LYS A 258 -5.31 -11.25 -8.12
N ARG A 259 -6.61 -11.37 -7.91
CA ARG A 259 -7.26 -12.60 -7.47
C ARG A 259 -8.25 -13.02 -8.53
N TYR A 260 -8.20 -14.27 -8.96
CA TYR A 260 -9.11 -14.81 -9.96
C TYR A 260 -9.26 -16.33 -9.78
N ARG A 261 -10.29 -16.88 -10.45
CA ARG A 261 -10.53 -18.32 -10.53
C ARG A 261 -10.61 -18.75 -11.98
N ASP A 262 -10.11 -19.93 -12.28
CA ASP A 262 -10.48 -20.73 -13.44
C ASP A 262 -11.43 -21.88 -13.02
N GLU A 263 -11.63 -22.88 -13.86
CA GLU A 263 -12.51 -24.01 -13.58
C GLU A 263 -12.05 -24.87 -12.39
N ASN A 264 -10.74 -24.92 -12.12
CA ASN A 264 -10.15 -25.86 -11.17
C ASN A 264 -9.45 -25.19 -9.99
N TYR A 265 -8.96 -23.95 -10.16
CA TYR A 265 -8.09 -23.29 -9.21
C TYR A 265 -8.52 -21.86 -8.90
N GLU A 266 -8.18 -21.45 -7.70
CA GLU A 266 -8.15 -20.06 -7.28
C GLU A 266 -6.68 -19.60 -7.24
N TYR A 267 -6.44 -18.36 -7.67
CA TYR A 267 -5.13 -17.73 -7.77
C TYR A 267 -5.10 -16.41 -7.03
N ILE A 268 -4.00 -16.13 -6.33
CA ILE A 268 -3.68 -14.82 -5.77
C ILE A 268 -2.26 -14.47 -6.21
N LEU A 269 -2.11 -13.30 -6.82
CA LEU A 269 -0.83 -12.80 -7.35
C LEU A 269 -0.56 -11.41 -6.81
N ILE A 270 0.67 -11.14 -6.40
CA ILE A 270 1.14 -9.83 -5.92
C ILE A 270 2.37 -9.41 -6.73
N SER A 271 2.42 -8.13 -7.09
CA SER A 271 3.55 -7.50 -7.79
C SER A 271 3.79 -6.08 -7.28
N LYS A 272 5.04 -5.63 -7.32
CA LYS A 272 5.40 -4.22 -7.11
C LYS A 272 4.88 -3.34 -8.25
N ASN A 273 4.85 -3.87 -9.46
CA ASN A 273 4.56 -3.12 -10.67
C ASN A 273 3.11 -3.34 -11.15
N LYS A 274 2.57 -2.32 -11.81
CA LYS A 274 1.27 -2.42 -12.48
C LYS A 274 1.38 -3.37 -13.68
N LEU A 275 0.63 -4.46 -13.62
CA LEU A 275 0.51 -5.44 -14.70
C LEU A 275 -0.94 -5.48 -15.22
N ALA A 276 -1.14 -6.03 -16.42
CA ALA A 276 -2.46 -6.12 -17.03
C ALA A 276 -3.43 -6.93 -16.16
N GLY A 277 -4.58 -6.31 -15.83
CA GLY A 277 -5.61 -6.91 -14.98
C GLY A 277 -5.27 -6.98 -13.48
N TYR A 278 -4.20 -6.32 -13.04
CA TYR A 278 -3.91 -6.14 -11.62
C TYR A 278 -4.60 -4.89 -11.07
N ILE A 279 -5.02 -4.98 -9.83
CA ILE A 279 -5.68 -3.91 -9.07
C ILE A 279 -4.65 -3.30 -8.13
N LYS A 280 -4.60 -1.97 -8.05
CA LYS A 280 -3.75 -1.26 -7.10
C LYS A 280 -4.35 -1.35 -5.69
N SER A 281 -3.54 -1.69 -4.71
CA SER A 281 -3.76 -1.37 -3.31
C SER A 281 -3.01 -0.09 -3.01
N GLU A 282 -3.71 0.97 -2.64
CA GLU A 282 -3.07 2.20 -2.19
C GLU A 282 -2.36 1.97 -0.86
N GLU A 283 -1.39 2.82 -0.53
CA GLU A 283 -0.73 2.80 0.77
C GLU A 283 -1.74 3.14 1.88
N PHE A 284 -1.72 2.37 2.96
CA PHE A 284 -2.53 2.63 4.15
C PHE A 284 -1.76 2.22 5.41
N SER A 285 -2.27 2.62 6.56
CA SER A 285 -1.67 2.25 7.83
C SER A 285 -2.73 1.74 8.80
N VAL A 286 -2.37 0.72 9.57
CA VAL A 286 -3.22 0.17 10.63
C VAL A 286 -2.57 0.40 11.98
N GLY A 287 -3.35 0.59 13.01
CA GLY A 287 -2.83 0.59 14.38
C GLY A 287 -2.05 -0.69 14.65
N ARG A 288 -0.80 -0.58 15.12
CA ARG A 288 -0.01 -1.75 15.51
C ARG A 288 -0.77 -2.59 16.54
N TYR A 289 -1.48 -1.93 17.45
CA TYR A 289 -2.27 -2.54 18.51
C TYR A 289 -3.76 -2.36 18.29
N THR A 290 -4.56 -3.18 18.94
CA THR A 290 -5.98 -2.95 19.07
C THR A 290 -6.23 -1.59 19.73
N MET A 291 -7.34 -0.94 19.34
CA MET A 291 -7.69 0.37 19.86
C MET A 291 -7.82 0.34 21.38
N SER A 292 -7.13 1.25 22.06
CA SER A 292 -7.15 1.46 23.51
C SER A 292 -7.58 2.88 23.84
N GLY A 293 -7.68 3.24 25.11
CA GLY A 293 -8.04 4.59 25.56
C GLY A 293 -9.46 4.72 26.08
N SER A 294 -10.15 5.78 25.70
CA SER A 294 -11.50 6.12 26.17
C SER A 294 -12.32 6.82 25.08
N GLU A 295 -13.57 7.15 25.39
CA GLU A 295 -14.46 7.89 24.48
C GLU A 295 -13.91 9.26 24.09
N SER A 296 -13.14 9.90 24.97
CA SER A 296 -12.53 11.21 24.70
C SER A 296 -11.33 11.13 23.79
N ARG A 297 -10.59 10.02 23.83
CA ARG A 297 -9.45 9.77 22.96
C ARG A 297 -9.09 8.29 22.88
N VAL A 298 -8.92 7.80 21.67
CA VAL A 298 -8.46 6.45 21.37
C VAL A 298 -7.02 6.46 20.90
N TYR A 299 -6.30 5.34 21.11
CA TYR A 299 -4.88 5.17 20.90
C TYR A 299 -4.56 3.84 20.21
N SER A 300 -3.35 3.76 19.65
CA SER A 300 -2.68 2.51 19.31
C SER A 300 -1.31 2.50 20.01
N ARG A 301 -1.23 1.87 21.20
CA ARG A 301 -0.05 1.93 22.09
C ARG A 301 0.15 0.61 22.81
N SER A 302 1.42 0.30 23.09
CA SER A 302 1.81 -0.82 23.95
C SER A 302 1.46 -0.58 25.42
N GLY A 303 1.12 -1.64 26.14
CA GLY A 303 0.88 -1.64 27.59
C GLY A 303 -0.56 -1.30 27.99
N TYR A 304 -1.46 -1.06 27.05
CA TYR A 304 -2.83 -0.66 27.34
C TYR A 304 -3.83 -1.80 27.10
N ALA A 305 -4.86 -1.84 27.95
CA ALA A 305 -5.99 -2.73 27.73
C ALA A 305 -6.77 -2.31 26.47
N PRO A 306 -7.28 -3.27 25.68
CA PRO A 306 -8.17 -2.96 24.56
C PRO A 306 -9.41 -2.19 25.04
N PHE A 307 -9.77 -1.14 24.31
CA PHE A 307 -11.03 -0.42 24.53
C PHE A 307 -12.16 -1.22 23.93
N THR A 308 -13.13 -1.62 24.76
CA THR A 308 -14.22 -2.53 24.40
C THR A 308 -15.57 -1.98 24.84
N ASN A 309 -16.64 -2.76 24.67
CA ASN A 309 -17.98 -2.45 25.15
C ASN A 309 -18.58 -1.15 24.56
N LYS A 310 -18.35 -0.95 23.26
CA LYS A 310 -18.92 0.13 22.44
C LYS A 310 -19.40 -0.43 21.12
N THR A 311 -20.35 0.27 20.48
CA THR A 311 -20.85 -0.13 19.16
C THR A 311 -19.84 0.17 18.05
N ILE A 312 -19.99 -0.47 16.90
CA ILE A 312 -19.21 -0.15 15.69
C ILE A 312 -19.30 1.35 15.32
N THR A 313 -20.47 1.97 15.50
CA THR A 313 -20.68 3.40 15.23
C THR A 313 -19.90 4.28 16.21
N ASN A 314 -19.84 3.89 17.49
CA ASN A 314 -19.04 4.60 18.48
C ASN A 314 -17.56 4.56 18.09
N PHE A 315 -16.98 3.37 17.79
CA PHE A 315 -15.59 3.24 17.40
C PHE A 315 -15.26 4.00 16.12
N ARG A 316 -16.17 4.00 15.12
CA ARG A 316 -16.04 4.84 13.92
C ARG A 316 -15.93 6.32 14.28
N SER A 317 -16.77 6.79 15.18
CA SER A 317 -16.77 8.19 15.64
C SER A 317 -15.48 8.54 16.38
N TYR A 318 -15.03 7.69 17.30
CA TYR A 318 -13.81 7.92 18.06
C TYR A 318 -12.57 7.93 17.16
N ALA A 319 -12.49 7.01 16.19
CA ALA A 319 -11.40 7.01 15.23
C ALA A 319 -11.39 8.29 14.38
N ARG A 320 -12.54 8.70 13.84
CA ARG A 320 -12.66 9.92 13.02
C ARG A 320 -12.36 11.20 13.80
N SER A 321 -12.55 11.22 15.10
CA SER A 321 -12.22 12.38 15.95
C SER A 321 -10.71 12.67 16.00
N LEU A 322 -9.86 11.72 15.58
CA LEU A 322 -8.41 11.91 15.47
C LEU A 322 -8.00 12.77 14.26
N GLY A 323 -8.92 12.98 13.31
CA GLY A 323 -8.71 13.84 12.14
C GLY A 323 -9.00 13.17 10.81
N ALA A 324 -8.79 13.91 9.72
CA ALA A 324 -9.00 13.41 8.37
C ALA A 324 -8.10 12.19 8.08
N GLY A 325 -8.64 11.23 7.34
CA GLY A 325 -7.96 9.97 7.01
C GLY A 325 -8.04 8.89 8.10
N PHE A 326 -8.46 9.22 9.32
CA PHE A 326 -8.62 8.22 10.38
C PHE A 326 -9.98 7.53 10.33
N GLY A 327 -9.94 6.22 10.56
CA GLY A 327 -11.09 5.33 10.67
C GLY A 327 -10.78 4.12 11.55
N GLN A 328 -11.75 3.23 11.68
CA GLN A 328 -11.50 1.89 12.20
C GLN A 328 -11.26 0.93 11.04
N MET A 329 -10.69 -0.26 11.33
CA MET A 329 -10.46 -1.32 10.35
C MET A 329 -11.69 -1.55 9.50
N ASP A 330 -11.49 -1.69 8.20
CA ASP A 330 -12.53 -1.89 7.19
C ASP A 330 -12.09 -2.99 6.19
N TRP A 331 -12.57 -2.91 4.97
CA TRP A 331 -12.27 -3.88 3.91
C TRP A 331 -10.75 -4.07 3.64
N HIS A 332 -9.85 -3.18 4.12
CA HIS A 332 -8.40 -3.39 4.06
C HIS A 332 -7.96 -4.65 4.82
N TYR A 333 -8.83 -5.19 5.69
CA TYR A 333 -8.57 -6.50 6.30
C TYR A 333 -8.37 -7.61 5.27
N PHE A 334 -9.09 -7.58 4.13
CA PHE A 334 -8.88 -8.54 3.05
C PHE A 334 -7.51 -8.38 2.38
N ILE A 335 -6.98 -7.15 2.31
CA ILE A 335 -5.62 -6.89 1.82
C ILE A 335 -4.59 -7.57 2.74
N LEU A 336 -4.77 -7.45 4.06
CA LEU A 336 -3.89 -8.13 5.03
C LEU A 336 -3.98 -9.66 4.91
N GLN A 337 -5.19 -10.21 4.70
CA GLN A 337 -5.37 -11.64 4.44
C GLN A 337 -4.64 -12.09 3.16
N MET A 338 -4.68 -11.32 2.07
CA MET A 338 -3.97 -11.64 0.82
C MET A 338 -2.45 -11.60 1.00
N LEU A 339 -1.93 -10.59 1.68
CA LEU A 339 -0.49 -10.50 2.00
C LEU A 339 -0.04 -11.71 2.81
N TYR A 340 -0.78 -12.05 3.86
CA TYR A 340 -0.50 -13.23 4.67
C TYR A 340 -0.52 -14.52 3.82
N LEU A 341 -1.55 -14.73 3.01
CA LEU A 341 -1.68 -15.94 2.20
C LEU A 341 -0.53 -16.12 1.21
N VAL A 342 -0.13 -15.07 0.52
CA VAL A 342 0.99 -15.17 -0.43
C VAL A 342 2.30 -15.43 0.31
N GLU A 343 2.46 -14.86 1.51
CA GLU A 343 3.64 -15.09 2.34
C GLU A 343 3.71 -16.50 2.91
N TYR A 344 2.64 -16.98 3.56
CA TYR A 344 2.67 -18.27 4.29
C TYR A 344 2.12 -19.45 3.49
N ALA A 345 1.40 -19.20 2.41
CA ALA A 345 0.77 -20.20 1.56
C ALA A 345 -0.08 -21.23 2.33
N ASP A 346 -0.78 -20.76 3.37
CA ASP A 346 -1.61 -21.62 4.22
C ASP A 346 -2.72 -20.80 4.89
N TYR A 347 -3.94 -21.34 4.91
CA TYR A 347 -5.04 -20.71 5.64
C TYR A 347 -4.91 -20.83 7.16
N ASN A 348 -4.24 -21.87 7.67
CA ASN A 348 -4.10 -22.08 9.10
C ASN A 348 -3.15 -21.06 9.74
N SER A 349 -3.71 -19.88 10.04
CA SER A 349 -2.95 -18.76 10.58
C SER A 349 -2.39 -19.03 11.98
N GLN A 350 -3.09 -19.80 12.81
CA GLN A 350 -2.59 -20.18 14.12
C GLN A 350 -1.35 -21.08 14.02
N SER A 351 -1.34 -22.04 13.08
CA SER A 351 -0.18 -22.92 12.90
C SER A 351 1.04 -22.19 12.34
N LYS A 352 0.83 -21.10 11.58
CA LYS A 352 1.91 -20.34 10.92
C LYS A 352 2.44 -19.19 11.76
N LEU A 353 1.58 -18.44 12.44
CA LEU A 353 1.97 -17.22 13.18
C LEU A 353 2.10 -17.48 14.69
N GLY A 354 1.46 -18.53 15.20
CA GLY A 354 1.30 -18.81 16.61
C GLY A 354 -0.17 -18.73 17.02
N LEU A 355 -0.49 -19.37 18.14
CA LEU A 355 -1.89 -19.57 18.57
C LEU A 355 -2.59 -18.26 18.94
N GLY A 356 -1.82 -17.22 19.35
CA GLY A 356 -2.37 -15.98 19.85
C GLY A 356 -3.03 -16.15 21.23
N TYR A 357 -3.58 -15.06 21.77
CA TYR A 357 -4.29 -15.11 23.05
C TYR A 357 -5.72 -15.62 22.82
N THR A 358 -5.89 -16.95 22.78
CA THR A 358 -7.14 -17.60 22.35
C THR A 358 -7.61 -18.72 23.28
N ASN A 359 -6.85 -19.05 24.33
CA ASN A 359 -7.18 -20.16 25.24
C ASN A 359 -8.55 -19.99 25.88
N GLY A 360 -9.42 -21.00 25.73
CA GLY A 360 -10.80 -20.95 26.21
C GLY A 360 -10.97 -20.82 27.74
N SER A 361 -9.89 -20.92 28.52
CA SER A 361 -9.91 -20.72 29.97
C SER A 361 -9.72 -19.26 30.39
N HIS A 362 -9.36 -18.35 29.48
CA HIS A 362 -9.22 -16.93 29.78
C HIS A 362 -10.56 -16.28 30.09
N THR A 363 -10.57 -15.26 30.94
CA THR A 363 -11.76 -14.56 31.41
C THR A 363 -11.78 -13.08 31.05
N ALA A 364 -10.68 -12.55 30.54
CA ALA A 364 -10.51 -11.14 30.18
C ALA A 364 -9.45 -10.99 29.08
N PRO A 365 -9.45 -9.88 28.33
CA PRO A 365 -8.37 -9.59 27.39
C PRO A 365 -7.07 -9.24 28.12
N ILE A 366 -5.95 -9.42 27.42
CA ILE A 366 -4.65 -8.94 27.90
C ILE A 366 -4.32 -7.56 27.29
N ASN A 367 -3.39 -6.86 27.94
CA ASN A 367 -2.86 -5.61 27.42
C ASN A 367 -2.03 -5.85 26.15
N SER A 368 -2.03 -4.88 25.27
CA SER A 368 -1.16 -4.81 24.10
C SER A 368 0.32 -4.75 24.46
N GLY A 369 1.21 -5.04 23.50
CA GLY A 369 2.66 -4.99 23.66
C GLY A 369 3.28 -6.35 24.00
N GLY A 370 2.48 -7.43 24.03
CA GLY A 370 2.97 -8.77 24.28
C GLY A 370 4.03 -9.24 23.28
N CYS A 371 4.00 -8.69 22.06
CA CYS A 371 4.93 -9.04 20.98
C CYS A 371 5.93 -7.91 20.62
N ASP A 372 6.12 -6.90 21.45
CA ASP A 372 7.07 -5.80 21.16
C ASP A 372 8.50 -6.27 20.95
N VAL A 373 8.91 -7.32 21.66
CA VAL A 373 10.23 -7.96 21.53
C VAL A 373 10.50 -8.52 20.12
N LEU A 374 9.46 -8.86 19.35
CA LEU A 374 9.59 -9.33 17.98
C LEU A 374 9.76 -8.19 16.95
N GLY A 375 9.49 -6.95 17.34
CA GLY A 375 9.60 -5.79 16.44
C GLY A 375 8.68 -5.92 15.23
N MET A 376 9.27 -6.01 14.03
CA MET A 376 8.53 -6.17 12.76
C MET A 376 8.38 -7.65 12.34
N LYS A 377 8.98 -8.59 13.05
CA LYS A 377 8.90 -10.02 12.72
C LYS A 377 7.52 -10.57 13.04
N SER A 378 7.05 -11.47 12.19
CA SER A 378 5.83 -12.22 12.44
C SER A 378 6.07 -13.36 13.42
N GLY A 379 5.10 -13.66 14.29
CA GLY A 379 5.19 -14.77 15.24
C GLY A 379 4.49 -14.53 16.56
N SER A 380 4.98 -15.19 17.61
CA SER A 380 4.45 -15.08 18.97
C SER A 380 5.58 -15.06 20.00
N LYS A 381 5.29 -14.55 21.19
CA LYS A 381 6.29 -14.44 22.27
C LYS A 381 6.85 -15.79 22.72
N ASP A 382 6.03 -16.82 22.83
CA ASP A 382 6.39 -18.11 23.40
C ASP A 382 5.73 -19.33 22.73
N GLY A 383 4.95 -19.12 21.67
CA GLY A 383 4.25 -20.20 20.95
C GLY A 383 3.00 -20.73 21.63
N THR A 384 2.63 -20.22 22.81
CA THR A 384 1.44 -20.67 23.54
C THR A 384 0.19 -19.88 23.14
N ASP A 385 -0.98 -20.36 23.58
CA ASP A 385 -2.27 -19.68 23.44
C ASP A 385 -2.57 -18.68 24.58
N ASN A 386 -1.55 -18.37 25.40
CA ASN A 386 -1.61 -17.46 26.54
C ASN A 386 -0.95 -16.10 26.29
N THR A 387 -0.46 -15.88 25.09
CA THR A 387 0.22 -14.62 24.70
C THR A 387 -0.28 -14.11 23.35
N SER A 388 -0.06 -12.82 23.11
CA SER A 388 -0.33 -12.21 21.81
C SER A 388 0.49 -12.86 20.68
N MET A 389 -0.01 -12.73 19.47
CA MET A 389 0.70 -13.00 18.23
C MET A 389 0.84 -11.71 17.42
N ILE A 390 1.75 -11.70 16.46
CA ILE A 390 2.00 -10.55 15.61
C ILE A 390 2.20 -10.98 14.15
N TYR A 391 1.63 -10.22 13.23
CA TYR A 391 1.89 -10.32 11.80
C TYR A 391 2.49 -9.00 11.30
N ARG A 392 3.77 -9.00 10.93
CA ARG A 392 4.50 -7.86 10.34
C ARG A 392 4.20 -6.54 11.02
N GLY A 393 4.36 -6.49 12.35
CA GLY A 393 4.11 -5.30 13.14
C GLY A 393 2.64 -5.02 13.45
N ILE A 394 1.73 -5.95 13.20
CA ILE A 394 0.31 -5.85 13.58
C ILE A 394 0.05 -6.92 14.65
N GLU A 395 0.02 -6.49 15.92
CA GLU A 395 -0.22 -7.37 17.06
C GLU A 395 -1.71 -7.70 17.19
N ASP A 396 -2.02 -8.95 17.58
CA ASP A 396 -3.38 -9.44 17.77
C ASP A 396 -4.29 -9.15 16.55
N ILE A 397 -3.81 -9.47 15.33
CA ILE A 397 -4.65 -9.41 14.14
C ILE A 397 -5.80 -10.42 14.23
N PHE A 398 -5.63 -11.46 15.07
CA PHE A 398 -6.66 -12.36 15.58
C PHE A 398 -6.39 -12.71 17.04
N GLY A 399 -7.40 -13.26 17.73
CA GLY A 399 -7.34 -13.52 19.16
C GLY A 399 -7.51 -12.25 20.02
N ASN A 400 -7.33 -12.37 21.32
CA ASN A 400 -7.50 -11.36 22.35
C ASN A 400 -8.94 -10.78 22.39
N ILE A 401 -9.36 -10.00 21.41
CA ILE A 401 -10.73 -9.47 21.27
C ILE A 401 -11.23 -9.59 19.83
N TRP A 402 -12.52 -9.74 19.64
CA TRP A 402 -13.19 -9.52 18.36
C TRP A 402 -12.98 -8.09 17.89
N GLN A 403 -12.72 -7.90 16.61
CA GLN A 403 -12.50 -6.57 16.02
C GLN A 403 -13.58 -6.26 14.99
N PHE A 404 -14.20 -5.09 15.08
CA PHE A 404 -15.12 -4.61 14.06
C PHE A 404 -14.40 -4.40 12.73
N VAL A 405 -15.10 -4.75 11.64
CA VAL A 405 -14.71 -4.39 10.27
C VAL A 405 -15.81 -3.52 9.67
N ASP A 406 -15.47 -2.28 9.38
CA ASP A 406 -16.40 -1.30 8.84
C ASP A 406 -16.60 -1.45 7.32
N GLY A 407 -17.64 -0.83 6.78
CA GLY A 407 -17.95 -0.90 5.35
C GLY A 407 -18.56 -2.23 4.88
N ILE A 408 -18.85 -3.17 5.78
CA ILE A 408 -19.48 -4.47 5.49
C ILE A 408 -20.78 -4.59 6.29
N ASN A 409 -21.90 -4.66 5.61
CA ASN A 409 -23.20 -4.95 6.20
C ASN A 409 -23.74 -6.27 5.65
N ILE A 410 -24.41 -7.03 6.50
CA ILE A 410 -25.04 -8.30 6.14
C ILE A 410 -26.54 -8.17 6.33
N LYS A 411 -27.31 -8.59 5.32
CA LYS A 411 -28.76 -8.75 5.41
C LYS A 411 -29.16 -10.15 4.97
N ASP A 412 -29.71 -10.91 5.87
CA ASP A 412 -30.18 -12.28 5.60
C ASP A 412 -29.12 -13.09 4.86
N ARG A 413 -27.88 -13.14 5.39
CA ARG A 413 -26.70 -13.86 4.86
C ARG A 413 -26.14 -13.30 3.55
N LYS A 414 -26.63 -12.17 3.07
CA LYS A 414 -26.06 -11.49 1.90
C LYS A 414 -25.21 -10.32 2.36
N ALA A 415 -23.96 -10.30 1.91
CA ALA A 415 -23.04 -9.20 2.23
C ALA A 415 -23.17 -8.05 1.24
N TYR A 416 -23.07 -6.85 1.76
CA TYR A 416 -23.07 -5.58 1.05
C TYR A 416 -21.82 -4.80 1.45
N ILE A 417 -21.03 -4.42 0.45
CA ILE A 417 -19.72 -3.77 0.64
C ILE A 417 -19.80 -2.32 0.19
N CYS A 418 -19.21 -1.43 1.00
CA CYS A 418 -18.94 -0.05 0.67
C CYS A 418 -17.43 0.21 0.77
N TYR A 419 -16.81 0.74 -0.28
CA TYR A 419 -15.38 1.07 -0.30
C TYR A 419 -15.09 2.53 0.07
N ASP A 420 -16.11 3.39 0.10
CA ASP A 420 -15.97 4.80 0.47
C ASP A 420 -16.17 4.97 1.98
N SER A 421 -15.08 5.19 2.71
CA SER A 421 -15.12 5.37 4.16
C SER A 421 -16.00 6.53 4.62
N ASN A 422 -16.23 7.55 3.80
CA ASN A 422 -17.12 8.67 4.11
C ASN A 422 -18.61 8.28 4.08
N LYS A 423 -18.93 7.15 3.46
CA LYS A 423 -20.30 6.62 3.30
C LYS A 423 -20.65 5.48 4.26
N TYR A 424 -19.72 5.12 5.17
CA TYR A 424 -19.97 4.02 6.10
C TYR A 424 -21.17 4.32 7.01
N ALA A 425 -22.11 3.40 6.99
CA ALA A 425 -23.32 3.39 7.82
C ALA A 425 -23.70 1.95 8.14
N VAL A 426 -24.30 1.72 9.30
CA VAL A 426 -24.84 0.43 9.67
C VAL A 426 -26.21 0.23 9.02
N ASP A 427 -26.65 -1.02 8.91
CA ASP A 427 -28.00 -1.40 8.43
C ASP A 427 -28.39 -0.76 7.08
N THR A 428 -27.37 -0.51 6.21
CA THR A 428 -27.53 0.09 4.88
C THR A 428 -27.20 -0.93 3.81
N PHE A 429 -28.13 -1.14 2.84
CA PHE A 429 -28.07 -2.22 1.86
C PHE A 429 -28.30 -1.74 0.41
N SER A 430 -28.08 -0.46 0.16
CA SER A 430 -28.25 0.17 -1.15
C SER A 430 -27.31 1.37 -1.31
N GLY A 431 -27.38 2.05 -2.43
CA GLY A 431 -26.56 3.23 -2.70
C GLY A 431 -25.08 2.87 -2.83
N SER A 432 -24.24 3.35 -1.89
CA SER A 432 -22.80 3.05 -1.85
C SER A 432 -22.49 1.61 -1.41
N TYR A 433 -23.44 0.93 -0.78
CA TYR A 433 -23.32 -0.48 -0.41
C TYR A 433 -23.77 -1.37 -1.56
N LYS A 434 -22.88 -2.17 -2.11
CA LYS A 434 -23.15 -3.08 -3.23
C LYS A 434 -23.18 -4.52 -2.74
N ALA A 435 -24.23 -5.25 -3.14
CA ALA A 435 -24.37 -6.65 -2.83
C ALA A 435 -23.28 -7.47 -3.54
N LEU A 436 -22.67 -8.42 -2.83
CA LEU A 436 -21.80 -9.41 -3.44
C LEU A 436 -22.59 -10.35 -4.36
N GLY A 437 -21.91 -10.91 -5.37
CA GLY A 437 -22.49 -11.86 -6.33
C GLY A 437 -22.85 -13.24 -5.75
N TYR A 438 -22.62 -13.46 -4.44
CA TYR A 438 -22.90 -14.72 -3.75
C TYR A 438 -23.55 -14.49 -2.38
N ALA A 439 -24.14 -15.55 -1.81
CA ALA A 439 -24.64 -15.56 -0.44
C ALA A 439 -23.61 -16.22 0.49
N ASN A 440 -23.58 -15.78 1.74
CA ASN A 440 -22.73 -16.37 2.77
C ASN A 440 -23.31 -17.71 3.24
N ALA A 441 -22.47 -18.50 3.92
CA ALA A 441 -22.84 -19.78 4.53
C ALA A 441 -24.08 -19.64 5.44
N THR A 442 -24.89 -20.70 5.47
CA THR A 442 -26.17 -20.71 6.18
C THR A 442 -26.11 -21.33 7.58
N ALA A 443 -24.97 -21.90 7.95
CA ALA A 443 -24.74 -22.51 9.25
C ALA A 443 -23.45 -21.98 9.89
N ASN A 444 -23.40 -22.03 11.20
CA ASN A 444 -22.17 -21.85 11.96
C ASN A 444 -21.29 -23.09 11.78
N GLY A 445 -19.98 -22.92 11.73
CA GLY A 445 -19.02 -24.01 11.56
C GLY A 445 -17.67 -23.50 11.05
N TYR A 446 -16.72 -24.40 10.89
CA TYR A 446 -15.44 -24.05 10.27
C TYR A 446 -15.63 -23.79 8.78
N ALA A 447 -15.14 -22.63 8.31
CA ALA A 447 -15.28 -22.24 6.91
C ALA A 447 -14.62 -23.27 5.98
N SER A 448 -15.37 -23.75 4.97
CA SER A 448 -14.88 -24.77 4.03
C SER A 448 -14.78 -24.28 2.60
N LYS A 449 -15.57 -23.27 2.23
CA LYS A 449 -15.46 -22.57 0.94
C LYS A 449 -15.63 -21.08 1.12
N LEU A 450 -14.88 -20.32 0.32
CA LEU A 450 -15.03 -18.86 0.20
C LEU A 450 -15.70 -18.52 -1.11
N GLY A 451 -16.51 -17.46 -1.08
CA GLY A 451 -17.11 -16.91 -2.29
C GLY A 451 -16.10 -16.17 -3.16
N TYR A 452 -16.46 -16.04 -4.42
CA TYR A 452 -15.74 -15.22 -5.39
C TYR A 452 -16.74 -14.41 -6.21
N ASP A 453 -16.46 -13.12 -6.33
CA ASP A 453 -17.21 -12.19 -7.16
C ASP A 453 -16.19 -11.39 -7.98
N SER A 454 -16.22 -11.53 -9.30
CA SER A 454 -15.28 -10.85 -10.20
C SER A 454 -15.39 -9.33 -10.16
N ALA A 455 -16.56 -8.79 -9.75
CA ALA A 455 -16.74 -7.35 -9.55
C ALA A 455 -16.14 -6.88 -8.21
N ASN A 456 -15.94 -7.78 -7.25
CA ASN A 456 -15.36 -7.53 -5.93
C ASN A 456 -14.32 -8.62 -5.57
N PRO A 457 -13.26 -8.80 -6.38
CA PRO A 457 -12.38 -9.97 -6.28
C PRO A 457 -11.59 -10.03 -4.97
N MET A 458 -11.45 -8.92 -4.25
CA MET A 458 -10.79 -8.86 -2.96
C MET A 458 -11.59 -9.58 -1.87
N VAL A 459 -12.91 -9.50 -1.91
CA VAL A 459 -13.78 -9.95 -0.82
C VAL A 459 -13.93 -11.47 -0.86
N ALA A 460 -13.61 -12.12 0.25
CA ALA A 460 -13.60 -13.57 0.40
C ALA A 460 -14.30 -13.99 1.69
N LEU A 461 -15.63 -14.11 1.67
CA LEU A 461 -16.44 -14.54 2.81
C LEU A 461 -16.91 -15.99 2.63
N ALA A 462 -17.12 -16.71 3.75
CA ALA A 462 -17.52 -18.10 3.72
C ALA A 462 -18.89 -18.31 3.04
N THR A 463 -18.95 -19.24 2.08
CA THR A 463 -20.18 -19.71 1.43
C THR A 463 -20.59 -21.10 1.91
N GLU A 464 -19.67 -21.84 2.52
CA GLU A 464 -19.92 -23.12 3.21
C GLU A 464 -19.10 -23.17 4.49
N SER A 465 -19.60 -23.90 5.51
CA SER A 465 -19.00 -23.99 6.85
C SER A 465 -18.99 -25.43 7.37
N THR A 466 -18.51 -26.37 6.54
CA THR A 466 -18.44 -27.82 6.81
C THR A 466 -17.00 -28.31 7.01
N GLY A 467 -16.05 -27.42 7.25
CA GLY A 467 -14.64 -27.69 7.50
C GLY A 467 -14.37 -28.13 8.94
N SER A 468 -13.09 -28.07 9.32
CA SER A 468 -12.61 -28.31 10.67
C SER A 468 -11.45 -27.37 11.01
N SER A 469 -10.93 -27.41 12.23
CA SER A 469 -9.72 -26.67 12.63
C SER A 469 -8.46 -27.03 11.83
N ASP A 470 -8.49 -28.17 11.11
CA ASP A 470 -7.33 -28.70 10.39
C ASP A 470 -7.55 -28.75 8.87
N THR A 471 -8.72 -28.34 8.39
CA THR A 471 -9.08 -28.41 6.96
C THR A 471 -9.62 -27.11 6.43
N ASN A 472 -9.41 -26.86 5.14
CA ASN A 472 -9.87 -25.66 4.43
C ASN A 472 -9.32 -24.39 5.06
N MET A 473 -10.18 -23.49 5.56
CA MET A 473 -9.78 -22.21 6.15
C MET A 473 -9.35 -22.32 7.62
N CYS A 474 -9.61 -23.48 8.26
CA CYS A 474 -9.27 -23.80 9.66
C CYS A 474 -9.96 -22.93 10.73
N ASP A 475 -10.61 -21.85 10.36
CA ASP A 475 -11.21 -20.85 11.26
C ASP A 475 -12.73 -20.95 11.28
N TYR A 476 -13.32 -20.59 12.43
CA TYR A 476 -14.75 -20.72 12.64
C TYR A 476 -15.52 -19.53 12.08
N TYR A 477 -16.66 -19.81 11.47
CA TYR A 477 -17.59 -18.85 10.89
C TYR A 477 -18.89 -18.82 11.68
N TYR A 478 -19.29 -17.62 12.12
CA TYR A 478 -20.54 -17.37 12.83
C TYR A 478 -21.47 -16.55 11.96
N GLN A 479 -22.75 -16.89 12.00
CA GLN A 479 -23.77 -16.15 11.25
C GLN A 479 -25.13 -16.17 11.96
N ASN A 480 -25.99 -15.22 11.61
CA ASN A 480 -27.39 -15.21 11.97
C ASN A 480 -28.20 -14.46 10.89
N ASP A 481 -29.52 -14.66 10.87
CA ASP A 481 -30.41 -13.94 9.97
C ASP A 481 -30.64 -12.50 10.44
N GLY A 482 -31.19 -11.66 9.54
CA GLY A 482 -31.45 -10.25 9.79
C GLY A 482 -30.25 -9.36 9.47
N ASN A 483 -30.32 -8.11 9.93
CA ASN A 483 -29.25 -7.13 9.73
C ASN A 483 -28.09 -7.41 10.69
N ARG A 484 -26.89 -7.56 10.14
CA ARG A 484 -25.69 -7.90 10.90
C ARG A 484 -24.50 -7.03 10.48
N ILE A 485 -23.55 -6.90 11.39
CA ILE A 485 -22.26 -6.26 11.19
C ILE A 485 -21.16 -7.32 11.11
N ALA A 486 -19.97 -6.91 10.67
CA ALA A 486 -18.82 -7.79 10.55
C ALA A 486 -17.87 -7.68 11.75
N LEU A 487 -17.51 -8.82 12.32
CA LEU A 487 -16.45 -8.99 13.30
C LEU A 487 -15.45 -10.02 12.80
N VAL A 488 -14.18 -9.85 13.16
CA VAL A 488 -13.08 -10.75 12.74
C VAL A 488 -12.18 -11.15 13.89
N GLY A 489 -11.42 -12.22 13.67
CA GLY A 489 -10.27 -12.62 14.44
C GLY A 489 -10.55 -13.58 15.58
N GLY A 490 -11.74 -13.56 16.16
CA GLY A 490 -12.02 -14.26 17.40
C GLY A 490 -11.48 -13.52 18.63
N ALA A 491 -11.82 -14.00 19.81
CA ALA A 491 -11.39 -13.45 21.10
C ALA A 491 -10.67 -14.53 21.92
N TRP A 492 -10.28 -14.17 23.13
CA TRP A 492 -9.51 -15.02 24.06
C TRP A 492 -10.13 -16.37 24.38
N TYR A 493 -11.40 -16.60 24.06
CA TYR A 493 -12.13 -17.86 24.38
C TYR A 493 -12.46 -18.69 23.14
N ASN A 494 -12.00 -18.30 21.94
CA ASN A 494 -12.39 -19.01 20.71
C ASN A 494 -11.48 -20.20 20.34
N ALA A 495 -10.38 -20.40 21.06
CA ALA A 495 -9.43 -21.50 20.86
C ALA A 495 -9.08 -21.71 19.38
N SER A 496 -9.15 -22.92 18.86
CA SER A 496 -8.88 -23.26 17.45
C SER A 496 -9.86 -22.63 16.45
N GLY A 497 -10.95 -22.03 16.90
CA GLY A 497 -11.87 -21.31 16.03
C GLY A 497 -11.43 -19.89 15.69
N ALA A 498 -10.46 -19.32 16.43
CA ALA A 498 -9.88 -18.01 16.12
C ALA A 498 -8.92 -18.08 14.94
N GLY A 499 -8.71 -16.96 14.23
CA GLY A 499 -7.75 -16.86 13.16
C GLY A 499 -8.12 -15.77 12.15
N LEU A 500 -7.33 -15.62 11.10
CA LEU A 500 -7.51 -14.57 10.10
C LEU A 500 -8.81 -14.68 9.30
N TRP A 501 -9.35 -15.91 9.15
CA TRP A 501 -10.62 -16.17 8.46
C TRP A 501 -11.79 -16.42 9.41
N CYS A 502 -11.59 -16.15 10.70
CA CYS A 502 -12.65 -16.21 11.68
C CYS A 502 -13.55 -14.97 11.55
N TRP A 503 -14.70 -15.14 10.92
CA TRP A 503 -15.70 -14.09 10.74
C TRP A 503 -16.92 -14.35 11.60
N ASN A 504 -17.48 -13.28 12.17
CA ASN A 504 -18.73 -13.34 12.92
C ASN A 504 -19.73 -12.31 12.38
N PHE A 505 -20.78 -12.82 11.75
CA PHE A 505 -21.96 -12.09 11.28
C PHE A 505 -23.21 -12.43 12.12
N GLY A 506 -23.00 -12.82 13.37
CA GLY A 506 -24.09 -13.11 14.30
C GLY A 506 -24.63 -11.89 15.03
N SER A 507 -23.89 -10.76 15.03
CA SER A 507 -24.15 -9.60 15.86
C SER A 507 -24.87 -8.48 15.09
N ALA A 508 -25.87 -7.86 15.75
CA ALA A 508 -26.53 -6.65 15.26
C ALA A 508 -25.65 -5.40 15.46
N SER A 509 -25.96 -4.32 14.77
CA SER A 509 -25.23 -3.03 14.84
C SER A 509 -25.20 -2.39 16.25
N SER A 510 -26.12 -2.78 17.11
CA SER A 510 -26.22 -2.31 18.50
C SER A 510 -25.35 -3.10 19.50
N VAL A 511 -24.63 -4.14 19.03
CA VAL A 511 -23.83 -4.97 19.95
C VAL A 511 -22.77 -4.15 20.68
N MET A 512 -22.65 -4.38 21.99
CA MET A 512 -21.65 -3.82 22.89
C MET A 512 -21.25 -4.89 23.90
N TRP A 513 -20.11 -5.55 23.67
CA TRP A 513 -19.60 -6.58 24.57
C TRP A 513 -18.17 -6.26 24.99
N THR A 514 -17.79 -6.69 26.19
CA THR A 514 -16.42 -6.57 26.72
C THR A 514 -15.39 -7.36 25.91
N THR A 515 -15.86 -8.22 25.03
CA THR A 515 -15.05 -9.06 24.14
C THR A 515 -14.89 -8.45 22.74
N ILE A 516 -15.46 -7.26 22.48
CA ILE A 516 -15.46 -6.64 21.16
C ILE A 516 -14.84 -5.24 21.26
N GLY A 517 -13.89 -4.97 20.40
CA GLY A 517 -13.25 -3.66 20.21
C GLY A 517 -13.01 -3.37 18.73
N ALA A 518 -12.02 -2.53 18.47
CA ALA A 518 -11.67 -2.11 17.10
C ALA A 518 -10.16 -1.92 16.95
N ARG A 519 -9.73 -1.65 15.75
CA ARG A 519 -8.36 -1.25 15.41
C ARG A 519 -8.40 0.04 14.59
N LEU A 520 -7.47 0.94 14.84
CA LEU A 520 -7.33 2.16 14.05
C LEU A 520 -6.87 1.82 12.62
N LEU A 521 -7.41 2.56 11.66
CA LEU A 521 -6.98 2.62 10.27
C LEU A 521 -6.68 4.08 9.94
N ARG A 522 -5.63 4.31 9.15
CA ARG A 522 -5.29 5.62 8.62
C ARG A 522 -5.03 5.49 7.12
N ASN A 523 -5.87 6.12 6.32
CA ASN A 523 -5.65 6.35 4.89
C ASN A 523 -4.86 7.66 4.73
N GLN A 524 -3.96 7.69 3.75
CA GLN A 524 -3.15 8.88 3.48
C GLN A 524 -3.91 9.88 2.58
#